data_aaf06687e8442a46fe1695d3df7041b7
#
_entry.id   aaf06687e8442a46fe1695d3df7041b7
#
_cell.length_a   1.000
_cell.length_b   1.000
_cell.length_c   1.000
_cell.angle_alpha   90.00
_cell.angle_beta   90.00
_cell.angle_gamma   90.00
#
_symmetry.space_group_name_H-M   'P 1'
#
loop_
_entity.id
_entity.type
_entity.pdbx_description
1 polymer ?
#
loop_
_entity_poly.entity_id
_entity_poly.type
_entity_poly.pdbx_seq_one_letter_code
_entity_poly.pdbx_strand_id
1 'polypeptide(L)'
;MNLFLSETIYKSTNISVYGLATYCSIKSLLFDSDISEICISPEILSYQLIKKINHSRRFTNYITAGLEELISLGYISKVEEKNKYTVINCSNLFINSQEEHFTIISYDELLSIFSLKTNSSFSLLKYFILLMSTISFSIDVWLNNQDHKNHVVGNCTIDYLSYISAIPKRTIIEYNKILEDIGILYIFRQNDFYLNDTTKDITRLTNIYGRPSDKIYIDAFAVNQKKYLNSYRYLENNISETNTKRKLAQMYIQLCKNKKTKYSIEEILNVYNYVLNENKKYQKLFEDTNDEKYKNKIRDTSIFDKFDFITRSDLY
;
A
#
# COMPACT_ATOMS: atom_id res chain seq x y z
N MET A 1 22.94 2.96 6.13
CA MET A 1 23.18 1.66 6.81
C MET A 1 21.99 0.75 6.54
N ASN A 2 22.23 -0.53 6.22
CA ASN A 2 21.19 -1.51 5.98
C ASN A 2 20.97 -2.38 7.24
N LEU A 3 19.69 -2.61 7.56
CA LEU A 3 19.26 -3.51 8.63
C LEU A 3 18.76 -4.81 7.98
N PHE A 4 19.41 -5.90 8.34
CA PHE A 4 19.01 -7.25 7.92
C PHE A 4 18.08 -7.82 8.98
N LEU A 5 16.81 -8.04 8.64
CA LEU A 5 15.75 -8.46 9.55
C LEU A 5 15.35 -9.91 9.26
N SER A 6 15.49 -10.78 10.26
CA SER A 6 15.16 -12.22 10.14
C SER A 6 13.66 -12.43 9.94
N GLU A 7 13.32 -13.36 9.04
CA GLU A 7 11.95 -13.75 8.74
C GLU A 7 11.26 -14.36 9.96
N THR A 8 11.97 -15.13 10.75
CA THR A 8 11.46 -15.77 11.97
C THR A 8 10.97 -14.74 12.98
N ILE A 9 11.56 -13.54 12.98
CA ILE A 9 11.20 -12.45 13.89
C ILE A 9 10.04 -11.62 13.31
N TYR A 10 10.17 -11.07 12.10
CA TYR A 10 9.15 -10.14 11.60
C TYR A 10 7.83 -10.80 11.19
N LYS A 11 7.83 -12.10 10.88
CA LYS A 11 6.61 -12.88 10.61
C LYS A 11 6.01 -13.52 11.87
N SER A 12 6.71 -13.47 13.00
CA SER A 12 6.20 -14.04 14.25
C SER A 12 4.90 -13.35 14.67
N THR A 13 3.88 -14.16 14.96
CA THR A 13 2.62 -13.70 15.55
C THR A 13 2.76 -13.35 17.02
N ASN A 14 3.82 -13.86 17.69
CA ASN A 14 4.08 -13.65 19.10
C ASN A 14 4.83 -12.35 19.38
N ILE A 15 5.33 -11.65 18.34
CA ILE A 15 6.02 -10.37 18.49
C ILE A 15 5.05 -9.24 18.21
N SER A 16 4.93 -8.35 19.21
CA SER A 16 4.15 -7.12 19.06
C SER A 16 4.83 -6.13 18.12
N VAL A 17 4.08 -5.08 17.74
CA VAL A 17 4.65 -3.97 16.96
C VAL A 17 5.74 -3.22 17.74
N TYR A 18 5.69 -3.24 19.08
CA TYR A 18 6.69 -2.62 19.93
C TYR A 18 7.96 -3.49 20.00
N GLY A 19 7.82 -4.81 20.14
CA GLY A 19 8.93 -5.77 20.09
C GLY A 19 9.66 -5.67 18.76
N LEU A 20 8.93 -5.59 17.64
CA LEU A 20 9.54 -5.44 16.31
C LEU A 20 10.30 -4.11 16.15
N ALA A 21 9.75 -2.99 16.65
CA ALA A 21 10.44 -1.71 16.61
C ALA A 21 11.71 -1.71 17.49
N THR A 22 11.63 -2.32 18.69
CA THR A 22 12.77 -2.50 19.57
C THR A 22 13.84 -3.38 18.93
N TYR A 23 13.44 -4.46 18.24
CA TYR A 23 14.36 -5.29 17.44
C TYR A 23 15.08 -4.47 16.37
N CYS A 24 14.37 -3.67 15.59
CA CYS A 24 14.99 -2.79 14.60
C CYS A 24 15.96 -1.77 15.22
N SER A 25 15.60 -1.23 16.37
CA SER A 25 16.47 -0.32 17.12
C SER A 25 17.76 -1.01 17.62
N ILE A 26 17.67 -2.22 18.13
CA ILE A 26 18.84 -3.03 18.54
C ILE A 26 19.70 -3.33 17.32
N LYS A 27 19.10 -3.79 16.21
CA LYS A 27 19.82 -4.04 14.95
C LYS A 27 20.55 -2.80 14.43
N SER A 28 20.03 -1.61 14.67
CA SER A 28 20.70 -0.36 14.29
C SER A 28 21.94 -0.03 15.13
N LEU A 29 22.16 -0.69 16.24
CA LEU A 29 23.35 -0.57 17.08
C LEU A 29 24.40 -1.65 16.78
N LEU A 30 24.02 -2.74 16.11
CA LEU A 30 24.89 -3.85 15.76
C LEU A 30 25.56 -3.55 14.40
N PHE A 31 26.56 -2.65 14.41
CA PHE A 31 27.30 -2.28 13.20
C PHE A 31 28.28 -3.37 12.73
N ASP A 32 28.72 -4.20 13.67
CA ASP A 32 29.70 -5.24 13.42
C ASP A 32 29.11 -6.59 13.84
N SER A 33 29.26 -7.59 12.98
CA SER A 33 28.77 -8.95 13.23
C SER A 33 29.49 -9.65 14.39
N ASP A 34 30.64 -9.12 14.84
CA ASP A 34 31.43 -9.74 15.89
C ASP A 34 31.05 -9.29 17.31
N ILE A 35 30.16 -8.28 17.41
CA ILE A 35 29.68 -7.79 18.72
C ILE A 35 28.46 -8.57 19.14
N SER A 36 28.64 -9.55 20.03
CA SER A 36 27.54 -10.33 20.59
C SER A 36 26.86 -9.66 21.79
N GLU A 37 27.52 -8.72 22.46
CA GLU A 37 27.01 -8.05 23.66
C GLU A 37 27.02 -6.53 23.49
N ILE A 38 25.89 -5.89 23.81
CA ILE A 38 25.77 -4.44 23.78
C ILE A 38 25.15 -3.93 25.08
N CYS A 39 25.56 -2.71 25.46
CA CYS A 39 25.00 -2.00 26.60
C CYS A 39 23.92 -1.04 26.11
N ILE A 40 22.69 -1.22 26.59
CA ILE A 40 21.51 -0.47 26.15
C ILE A 40 20.72 0.10 27.33
N SER A 41 19.89 1.09 27.00
CA SER A 41 18.77 1.50 27.86
C SER A 41 17.56 1.79 26.97
N PRO A 42 16.33 1.78 27.52
CA PRO A 42 15.14 2.17 26.75
C PRO A 42 15.25 3.56 26.10
N GLU A 43 15.97 4.49 26.74
CA GLU A 43 16.23 5.84 26.23
C GLU A 43 17.15 5.81 24.99
N ILE A 44 18.22 5.01 25.04
CA ILE A 44 19.13 4.82 23.89
C ILE A 44 18.35 4.23 22.71
N LEU A 45 17.58 3.17 22.96
CA LEU A 45 16.77 2.53 21.91
C LEU A 45 15.71 3.47 21.35
N SER A 46 15.07 4.27 22.22
CA SER A 46 14.12 5.30 21.78
C SER A 46 14.79 6.37 20.92
N TYR A 47 16.00 6.81 21.33
CA TYR A 47 16.77 7.77 20.56
C TYR A 47 17.16 7.23 19.18
N GLN A 48 17.49 5.96 19.07
CA GLN A 48 17.82 5.37 17.77
C GLN A 48 16.63 5.47 16.78
N LEU A 49 15.39 5.36 17.26
CA LEU A 49 14.20 5.42 16.39
C LEU A 49 13.81 6.87 16.01
N ILE A 50 13.92 7.82 16.91
CA ILE A 50 13.36 9.17 16.70
C ILE A 50 14.40 10.28 16.65
N LYS A 51 15.67 9.99 16.93
CA LYS A 51 16.80 10.96 16.97
C LYS A 51 16.53 12.22 17.81
N LYS A 52 15.76 12.08 18.89
CA LYS A 52 15.44 13.16 19.82
C LYS A 52 15.77 12.71 21.23
N ILE A 53 16.46 13.57 21.99
CA ILE A 53 16.80 13.32 23.38
C ILE A 53 15.53 13.37 24.25
N ASN A 54 14.68 14.37 24.01
CA ASN A 54 13.43 14.53 24.76
C ASN A 54 12.27 13.84 24.04
N HIS A 55 12.10 12.55 24.29
CA HIS A 55 10.96 11.76 23.82
C HIS A 55 9.94 11.57 24.96
N SER A 56 8.71 11.25 24.60
CA SER A 56 7.65 11.07 25.59
C SER A 56 7.89 9.82 26.42
N ARG A 57 7.58 9.90 27.73
CA ARG A 57 7.64 8.73 28.62
C ARG A 57 6.84 7.54 28.08
N ARG A 58 5.72 7.82 27.39
CA ARG A 58 4.89 6.78 26.76
C ARG A 58 5.65 6.02 25.68
N PHE A 59 6.46 6.72 24.87
CA PHE A 59 7.27 6.09 23.82
C PHE A 59 8.34 5.18 24.43
N THR A 60 9.04 5.67 25.47
CA THR A 60 10.02 4.86 26.21
C THR A 60 9.40 3.61 26.82
N ASN A 61 8.19 3.72 27.39
CA ASN A 61 7.48 2.56 27.95
C ASN A 61 7.16 1.51 26.88
N TYR A 62 6.81 1.92 25.64
CA TYR A 62 6.60 0.98 24.52
C TYR A 62 7.89 0.24 24.17
N ILE A 63 9.03 0.94 24.17
CA ILE A 63 10.33 0.32 23.90
C ILE A 63 10.75 -0.59 25.04
N THR A 64 10.49 -0.21 26.29
CA THR A 64 10.72 -1.08 27.47
C THR A 64 9.91 -2.38 27.36
N ALA A 65 8.61 -2.27 27.06
CA ALA A 65 7.76 -3.43 26.87
C ALA A 65 8.26 -4.33 25.71
N GLY A 66 8.69 -3.73 24.61
CA GLY A 66 9.29 -4.46 23.49
C GLY A 66 10.61 -5.15 23.85
N LEU A 67 11.43 -4.55 24.69
CA LEU A 67 12.68 -5.15 25.20
C LEU A 67 12.39 -6.36 26.08
N GLU A 68 11.46 -6.23 27.03
CA GLU A 68 11.03 -7.33 27.90
C GLU A 68 10.43 -8.48 27.09
N GLU A 69 9.66 -8.17 26.06
CA GLU A 69 9.09 -9.15 25.14
C GLU A 69 10.19 -9.94 24.41
N LEU A 70 11.20 -9.28 23.84
CA LEU A 70 12.31 -9.93 23.14
C LEU A 70 13.13 -10.83 24.07
N ILE A 71 13.30 -10.42 25.34
CA ILE A 71 13.96 -11.23 26.36
C ILE A 71 13.09 -12.47 26.68
N SER A 72 11.79 -12.28 26.91
CA SER A 72 10.87 -13.36 27.29
C SER A 72 10.74 -14.42 26.18
N LEU A 73 10.84 -14.00 24.91
CA LEU A 73 10.81 -14.88 23.74
C LEU A 73 12.17 -15.51 23.40
N GLY A 74 13.23 -15.17 24.14
CA GLY A 74 14.57 -15.74 23.98
C GLY A 74 15.35 -15.23 22.75
N TYR A 75 14.89 -14.15 22.09
CA TYR A 75 15.63 -13.53 20.99
C TYR A 75 16.90 -12.83 21.47
N ILE A 76 16.86 -12.29 22.67
CA ILE A 76 18.01 -11.71 23.37
C ILE A 76 18.04 -12.23 24.80
N SER A 77 19.22 -12.26 25.42
CA SER A 77 19.34 -12.59 26.82
C SER A 77 19.99 -11.45 27.62
N LYS A 78 19.51 -11.25 28.82
CA LYS A 78 20.06 -10.26 29.76
C LYS A 78 21.30 -10.86 30.40
N VAL A 79 22.44 -10.19 30.29
CA VAL A 79 23.72 -10.61 30.88
C VAL A 79 23.91 -9.92 32.23
N GLU A 80 23.81 -8.61 32.27
CA GLU A 80 24.02 -7.79 33.45
C GLU A 80 23.09 -6.59 33.47
N GLU A 81 22.72 -6.13 34.68
CA GLU A 81 21.99 -4.88 34.87
C GLU A 81 22.79 -3.95 35.75
N LYS A 82 23.09 -2.75 35.23
CA LYS A 82 23.83 -1.71 35.94
C LYS A 82 23.01 -0.41 35.99
N ASN A 83 22.33 -0.14 37.06
CA ASN A 83 21.53 1.06 37.26
C ASN A 83 20.51 1.28 36.12
N LYS A 84 20.86 2.15 35.17
CA LYS A 84 20.00 2.53 34.01
C LYS A 84 20.29 1.76 32.73
N TYR A 85 21.31 0.93 32.74
CA TYR A 85 21.77 0.20 31.57
C TYR A 85 21.62 -1.29 31.76
N THR A 86 21.30 -1.97 30.68
CA THR A 86 21.24 -3.41 30.60
C THR A 86 22.24 -3.89 29.56
N VAL A 87 23.13 -4.81 29.94
CA VAL A 87 23.96 -5.54 28.99
C VAL A 87 23.12 -6.71 28.47
N ILE A 88 22.94 -6.77 27.18
CA ILE A 88 22.23 -7.86 26.52
C ILE A 88 23.14 -8.61 25.57
N ASN A 89 22.95 -9.93 25.49
CA ASN A 89 23.55 -10.75 24.45
C ASN A 89 22.60 -10.84 23.26
N CYS A 90 23.12 -10.52 22.08
CA CYS A 90 22.38 -10.42 20.81
C CYS A 90 22.75 -11.52 19.81
N SER A 91 23.47 -12.57 20.24
CA SER A 91 23.95 -13.64 19.33
C SER A 91 22.82 -14.26 18.49
N ASN A 92 21.63 -14.41 19.08
CA ASN A 92 20.46 -14.96 18.39
C ASN A 92 19.83 -13.99 17.36
N LEU A 93 20.30 -12.74 17.27
CA LEU A 93 19.86 -11.78 16.26
C LEU A 93 20.73 -11.79 15.00
N PHE A 94 21.86 -12.48 15.01
CA PHE A 94 22.68 -12.64 13.82
C PHE A 94 22.01 -13.60 12.85
N ILE A 95 21.96 -13.19 11.60
CA ILE A 95 21.31 -13.95 10.52
C ILE A 95 22.38 -14.82 9.86
N ASN A 96 22.13 -16.12 9.84
CA ASN A 96 22.86 -17.02 8.96
C ASN A 96 22.24 -16.93 7.55
N SER A 97 22.85 -16.12 6.68
CA SER A 97 22.32 -15.84 5.33
C SER A 97 22.21 -17.09 4.42
N GLN A 98 22.80 -18.20 4.82
CA GLN A 98 22.69 -19.47 4.10
C GLN A 98 21.47 -20.31 4.52
N GLU A 99 20.97 -20.08 5.71
CA GLU A 99 19.90 -20.88 6.32
C GLU A 99 18.61 -20.10 6.57
N GLU A 100 18.67 -18.78 6.64
CA GLU A 100 17.53 -17.93 6.99
C GLU A 100 17.16 -16.97 5.88
N HIS A 101 15.85 -16.83 5.65
CA HIS A 101 15.31 -15.74 4.86
C HIS A 101 15.32 -14.44 5.67
N PHE A 102 15.64 -13.34 5.00
CA PHE A 102 15.68 -12.03 5.63
C PHE A 102 15.15 -10.93 4.70
N THR A 103 14.74 -9.83 5.29
CA THR A 103 14.36 -8.60 4.60
C THR A 103 15.33 -7.49 4.95
N ILE A 104 15.60 -6.62 3.99
CA ILE A 104 16.49 -5.49 4.17
C ILE A 104 15.68 -4.20 4.17
N ILE A 105 15.82 -3.40 5.24
CA ILE A 105 15.39 -2.01 5.27
C ILE A 105 16.60 -1.11 5.57
N SER A 106 16.58 0.13 5.06
CA SER A 106 17.62 1.08 5.43
C SER A 106 17.29 1.75 6.76
N TYR A 107 18.33 2.22 7.45
CA TYR A 107 18.14 2.98 8.69
C TYR A 107 17.40 4.31 8.43
N ASP A 108 17.61 4.92 7.27
CA ASP A 108 16.92 6.14 6.87
C ASP A 108 15.41 5.90 6.64
N GLU A 109 15.02 4.74 6.09
CA GLU A 109 13.63 4.32 5.98
C GLU A 109 12.99 4.16 7.37
N LEU A 110 13.70 3.55 8.32
CA LEU A 110 13.26 3.42 9.72
C LEU A 110 13.03 4.80 10.35
N LEU A 111 14.00 5.72 10.24
CA LEU A 111 13.90 7.07 10.77
C LEU A 111 12.75 7.86 10.12
N SER A 112 12.54 7.71 8.82
CA SER A 112 11.46 8.37 8.09
C SER A 112 10.08 7.98 8.65
N ILE A 113 9.87 6.69 8.94
CA ILE A 113 8.63 6.20 9.55
C ILE A 113 8.41 6.82 10.95
N PHE A 114 9.43 6.88 11.78
CA PHE A 114 9.30 7.43 13.14
C PHE A 114 9.32 8.97 13.19
N SER A 115 9.68 9.64 12.09
CA SER A 115 9.57 11.10 11.97
C SER A 115 8.12 11.60 11.92
N LEU A 116 7.16 10.74 11.56
CA LEU A 116 5.74 11.06 11.37
C LEU A 116 5.00 11.49 12.64
N LYS A 117 5.58 11.33 13.82
CA LYS A 117 4.98 11.70 15.12
C LYS A 117 3.56 11.17 15.36
N THR A 118 3.21 10.04 14.75
CA THR A 118 1.90 9.41 14.89
C THR A 118 1.97 8.16 15.75
N ASN A 119 0.90 7.84 16.47
CA ASN A 119 0.81 6.58 17.22
C ASN A 119 0.81 5.33 16.30
N SER A 120 0.57 5.53 15.00
CA SER A 120 0.55 4.45 14.01
C SER A 120 1.94 4.06 13.49
N SER A 121 3.02 4.78 13.83
CA SER A 121 4.37 4.50 13.32
C SER A 121 4.84 3.07 13.58
N PHE A 122 4.50 2.49 14.73
CA PHE A 122 4.84 1.09 15.06
C PHE A 122 4.14 0.09 14.13
N SER A 123 2.84 0.28 13.90
CA SER A 123 2.07 -0.58 12.99
C SER A 123 2.47 -0.35 11.52
N LEU A 124 2.78 0.89 11.16
CA LEU A 124 3.29 1.24 9.85
C LEU A 124 4.65 0.59 9.59
N LEU A 125 5.55 0.56 10.59
CA LEU A 125 6.83 -0.15 10.49
C LEU A 125 6.62 -1.65 10.23
N LYS A 126 5.76 -2.30 10.99
CA LYS A 126 5.44 -3.73 10.78
C LYS A 126 4.93 -3.97 9.37
N TYR A 127 3.99 -3.14 8.92
CA TYR A 127 3.47 -3.21 7.55
C TYR A 127 4.59 -3.01 6.51
N PHE A 128 5.44 -2.00 6.68
CA PHE A 128 6.52 -1.70 5.76
C PHE A 128 7.51 -2.88 5.65
N ILE A 129 7.92 -3.48 6.76
CA ILE A 129 8.81 -4.66 6.76
C ILE A 129 8.16 -5.83 6.00
N LEU A 130 6.88 -6.12 6.27
CA LEU A 130 6.15 -7.17 5.56
C LEU A 130 6.01 -6.86 4.07
N LEU A 131 5.74 -5.61 3.69
CA LEU A 131 5.70 -5.20 2.29
C LEU A 131 7.07 -5.38 1.62
N MET A 132 8.16 -4.93 2.27
CA MET A 132 9.53 -5.10 1.75
C MET A 132 9.91 -6.57 1.59
N SER A 133 9.40 -7.46 2.44
CA SER A 133 9.62 -8.91 2.29
C SER A 133 8.98 -9.51 1.04
N THR A 134 7.99 -8.84 0.45
CA THR A 134 7.37 -9.26 -0.82
C THR A 134 8.11 -8.71 -2.05
N ILE A 135 9.07 -7.78 -1.85
CA ILE A 135 9.85 -7.16 -2.91
C ILE A 135 11.11 -8.01 -3.14
N SER A 136 10.94 -9.11 -3.86
CA SER A 136 12.00 -10.10 -4.09
C SER A 136 12.12 -10.56 -5.55
N PHE A 137 11.20 -10.13 -6.42
CA PHE A 137 11.21 -10.54 -7.82
C PHE A 137 12.26 -9.75 -8.60
N SER A 138 13.30 -10.42 -9.11
CA SER A 138 14.32 -9.79 -9.94
C SER A 138 13.79 -9.47 -11.33
N ILE A 139 13.96 -8.23 -11.76
CA ILE A 139 13.52 -7.73 -13.07
C ILE A 139 14.66 -7.52 -14.08
N ASP A 140 15.89 -7.80 -13.71
CA ASP A 140 17.05 -7.52 -14.57
C ASP A 140 17.02 -8.28 -15.88
N VAL A 141 16.56 -9.54 -15.85
CA VAL A 141 16.35 -10.37 -17.05
C VAL A 141 15.33 -9.77 -18.01
N TRP A 142 14.32 -9.07 -17.48
CA TRP A 142 13.24 -8.45 -18.26
C TRP A 142 13.63 -7.11 -18.88
N LEU A 143 14.65 -6.47 -18.34
CA LEU A 143 15.12 -5.16 -18.75
C LEU A 143 16.33 -5.22 -19.68
N ASN A 144 16.90 -6.40 -19.92
CA ASN A 144 18.22 -6.57 -20.57
C ASN A 144 19.27 -5.66 -19.94
N ASN A 145 19.21 -5.51 -18.62
CA ASN A 145 20.04 -4.57 -17.88
C ASN A 145 21.45 -5.10 -17.74
N GLN A 146 22.43 -4.30 -18.17
CA GLN A 146 23.87 -4.64 -18.07
C GLN A 146 24.52 -4.08 -16.81
N ASP A 147 23.80 -3.32 -15.98
CA ASP A 147 24.36 -2.57 -14.86
C ASP A 147 24.74 -3.44 -13.64
N HIS A 148 24.55 -4.76 -13.70
CA HIS A 148 24.88 -5.74 -12.63
C HIS A 148 24.27 -5.41 -11.25
N LYS A 149 23.26 -4.55 -11.18
CA LYS A 149 22.50 -4.26 -9.96
C LYS A 149 21.24 -5.10 -9.97
N ASN A 150 21.02 -5.86 -8.90
CA ASN A 150 19.78 -6.62 -8.73
C ASN A 150 18.62 -5.66 -8.43
N HIS A 151 17.86 -5.30 -9.47
CA HIS A 151 16.61 -4.57 -9.30
C HIS A 151 15.50 -5.54 -8.95
N VAL A 152 14.84 -5.30 -7.84
CA VAL A 152 13.76 -6.17 -7.34
C VAL A 152 12.46 -5.40 -7.19
N VAL A 153 11.36 -6.09 -7.48
CA VAL A 153 10.00 -5.55 -7.34
C VAL A 153 9.11 -6.52 -6.56
N GLY A 154 8.09 -5.98 -5.92
CA GLY A 154 6.97 -6.73 -5.39
C GLY A 154 5.80 -6.66 -6.36
N ASN A 155 5.17 -7.79 -6.60
CA ASN A 155 3.99 -7.90 -7.46
C ASN A 155 2.89 -8.64 -6.70
N CYS A 156 2.15 -7.91 -5.85
CA CYS A 156 1.15 -8.51 -4.99
C CYS A 156 -0.14 -7.68 -4.92
N THR A 157 -1.24 -8.35 -4.57
CA THR A 157 -2.54 -7.70 -4.38
C THR A 157 -2.66 -7.10 -2.99
N ILE A 158 -3.53 -6.09 -2.84
CA ILE A 158 -3.89 -5.56 -1.52
C ILE A 158 -4.53 -6.65 -0.65
N ASP A 159 -5.22 -7.62 -1.25
CA ASP A 159 -5.83 -8.75 -0.56
C ASP A 159 -4.77 -9.64 0.07
N TYR A 160 -3.72 -9.95 -0.68
CA TYR A 160 -2.59 -10.72 -0.16
C TYR A 160 -1.85 -9.96 0.95
N LEU A 161 -1.59 -8.67 0.77
CA LEU A 161 -0.98 -7.82 1.82
C LEU A 161 -1.84 -7.78 3.08
N SER A 162 -3.17 -7.70 2.93
CA SER A 162 -4.11 -7.74 4.06
C SER A 162 -4.05 -9.08 4.79
N TYR A 163 -3.95 -10.17 4.05
CA TYR A 163 -3.84 -11.52 4.61
C TYR A 163 -2.55 -11.71 5.42
N ILE A 164 -1.39 -11.40 4.83
CA ILE A 164 -0.09 -11.61 5.52
C ILE A 164 0.17 -10.65 6.69
N SER A 165 -0.40 -9.45 6.65
CA SER A 165 -0.20 -8.44 7.70
C SER A 165 -1.28 -8.44 8.78
N ALA A 166 -2.40 -9.11 8.53
CA ALA A 166 -3.63 -9.02 9.34
C ALA A 166 -4.16 -7.58 9.49
N ILE A 167 -3.85 -6.69 8.52
CA ILE A 167 -4.28 -5.29 8.49
C ILE A 167 -5.44 -5.14 7.51
N PRO A 168 -6.52 -4.39 7.86
CA PRO A 168 -7.63 -4.14 6.94
C PRO A 168 -7.17 -3.45 5.64
N LYS A 169 -7.75 -3.84 4.50
CA LYS A 169 -7.42 -3.30 3.17
C LYS A 169 -7.42 -1.77 3.11
N ARG A 170 -8.39 -1.13 3.78
CA ARG A 170 -8.48 0.33 3.85
C ARG A 170 -7.24 0.94 4.51
N THR A 171 -6.81 0.38 5.63
CA THR A 171 -5.60 0.82 6.34
C THR A 171 -4.33 0.60 5.52
N ILE A 172 -4.25 -0.50 4.75
CA ILE A 172 -3.14 -0.74 3.82
C ILE A 172 -3.07 0.35 2.75
N ILE A 173 -4.22 0.76 2.19
CA ILE A 173 -4.27 1.84 1.20
C ILE A 173 -3.78 3.16 1.81
N GLU A 174 -4.18 3.45 3.06
CA GLU A 174 -3.72 4.62 3.80
C GLU A 174 -2.21 4.55 4.11
N TYR A 175 -1.71 3.39 4.54
CA TYR A 175 -0.29 3.17 4.81
C TYR A 175 0.56 3.28 3.53
N ASN A 176 0.11 2.72 2.42
CA ASN A 176 0.78 2.87 1.13
C ASN A 176 0.93 4.34 0.76
N LYS A 177 -0.13 5.13 0.91
CA LYS A 177 -0.08 6.57 0.65
C LYS A 177 0.93 7.28 1.56
N ILE A 178 0.92 6.98 2.86
CA ILE A 178 1.87 7.56 3.81
C ILE A 178 3.31 7.24 3.42
N LEU A 179 3.60 5.97 3.05
CA LEU A 179 4.94 5.53 2.64
C LEU A 179 5.41 6.18 1.33
N GLU A 180 4.48 6.43 0.39
CA GLU A 180 4.78 7.21 -0.82
C GLU A 180 5.04 8.70 -0.48
N ASP A 181 4.21 9.31 0.37
CA ASP A 181 4.32 10.73 0.76
C ASP A 181 5.64 11.01 1.50
N ILE A 182 6.16 10.06 2.29
CA ILE A 182 7.48 10.18 2.95
C ILE A 182 8.65 9.70 2.06
N GLY A 183 8.38 9.28 0.84
CA GLY A 183 9.39 8.99 -0.17
C GLY A 183 10.17 7.69 0.03
N ILE A 184 9.64 6.69 0.72
CA ILE A 184 10.31 5.38 0.92
C ILE A 184 9.67 4.22 0.15
N LEU A 185 8.53 4.47 -0.50
CA LEU A 185 7.83 3.50 -1.32
C LEU A 185 7.45 4.15 -2.66
N TYR A 186 7.58 3.39 -3.73
CA TYR A 186 7.02 3.71 -5.04
C TYR A 186 6.05 2.62 -5.45
N ILE A 187 4.87 3.01 -5.95
CA ILE A 187 3.83 2.09 -6.41
C ILE A 187 3.44 2.43 -7.85
N PHE A 188 3.74 1.53 -8.76
CA PHE A 188 3.15 1.58 -10.09
C PHE A 188 1.76 0.94 -10.06
N ARG A 189 0.72 1.77 -10.19
CA ARG A 189 -0.67 1.31 -10.12
C ARG A 189 -1.14 0.82 -11.48
N GLN A 190 -1.53 -0.45 -11.52
CA GLN A 190 -2.12 -1.05 -12.71
C GLN A 190 -3.64 -1.15 -12.55
N ASN A 191 -4.38 -0.57 -13.51
CA ASN A 191 -5.84 -0.58 -13.51
C ASN A 191 -6.43 -1.51 -14.57
N ASP A 192 -5.58 -2.20 -15.30
CA ASP A 192 -5.97 -3.02 -16.44
C ASP A 192 -6.28 -4.47 -16.03
N PHE A 193 -6.90 -5.17 -16.93
CA PHE A 193 -7.19 -6.59 -16.78
C PHE A 193 -6.58 -7.36 -17.94
N TYR A 194 -6.37 -8.65 -17.74
CA TYR A 194 -6.07 -9.58 -18.80
C TYR A 194 -7.06 -10.74 -18.78
N LEU A 195 -7.39 -11.24 -19.98
CA LEU A 195 -8.20 -12.43 -20.18
C LEU A 195 -7.27 -13.59 -20.53
N ASN A 196 -7.31 -14.64 -19.75
CA ASN A 196 -6.68 -15.90 -20.14
C ASN A 196 -7.54 -16.56 -21.23
N ASP A 197 -7.04 -16.65 -22.44
CA ASP A 197 -7.79 -17.19 -23.57
C ASP A 197 -8.09 -18.70 -23.43
N THR A 198 -7.32 -19.42 -22.61
CA THR A 198 -7.50 -20.84 -22.33
C THR A 198 -8.56 -21.09 -21.26
N THR A 199 -8.39 -20.45 -20.07
CA THR A 199 -9.30 -20.66 -18.91
C THR A 199 -10.53 -19.74 -18.96
N LYS A 200 -10.50 -18.69 -19.80
CA LYS A 200 -11.51 -17.62 -19.87
C LYS A 200 -11.65 -16.78 -18.59
N ASP A 201 -10.66 -16.87 -17.71
CA ASP A 201 -10.64 -16.07 -16.48
C ASP A 201 -10.19 -14.64 -16.76
N ILE A 202 -10.89 -13.68 -16.16
CA ILE A 202 -10.52 -12.27 -16.18
C ILE A 202 -9.80 -11.94 -14.88
N THR A 203 -8.53 -11.60 -14.98
CA THR A 203 -7.70 -11.24 -13.83
C THR A 203 -7.23 -9.80 -13.92
N ARG A 204 -7.32 -9.07 -12.80
CA ARG A 204 -6.78 -7.71 -12.71
C ARG A 204 -5.27 -7.77 -12.56
N LEU A 205 -4.56 -6.88 -13.27
CA LEU A 205 -3.13 -6.68 -13.05
C LEU A 205 -2.90 -6.15 -11.63
N THR A 206 -1.90 -6.71 -10.96
CA THR A 206 -1.52 -6.30 -9.61
C THR A 206 -0.67 -5.03 -9.64
N ASN A 207 -0.69 -4.24 -8.57
CA ASN A 207 0.24 -3.14 -8.43
C ASN A 207 1.68 -3.67 -8.31
N ILE A 208 2.63 -2.89 -8.79
CA ILE A 208 4.05 -3.17 -8.67
C ILE A 208 4.63 -2.23 -7.62
N TYR A 209 5.33 -2.82 -6.65
CA TYR A 209 5.90 -2.11 -5.51
C TYR A 209 7.43 -2.15 -5.58
N GLY A 210 8.06 -1.07 -5.18
CA GLY A 210 9.51 -1.01 -5.03
C GLY A 210 9.98 0.26 -4.35
N ARG A 211 11.30 0.43 -4.25
CA ARG A 211 11.87 1.65 -3.73
C ARG A 211 11.81 2.78 -4.76
N PRO A 212 11.72 4.05 -4.34
CA PRO A 212 11.75 5.19 -5.27
C PRO A 212 13.02 5.25 -6.12
N SER A 213 14.15 4.74 -5.64
CA SER A 213 15.40 4.60 -6.40
C SER A 213 15.24 3.74 -7.66
N ASP A 214 14.33 2.78 -7.61
CA ASP A 214 14.12 1.80 -8.68
C ASP A 214 12.96 2.18 -9.61
N LYS A 215 12.38 3.37 -9.43
CA LYS A 215 11.22 3.85 -10.17
C LYS A 215 11.33 3.65 -11.69
N ILE A 216 12.46 4.06 -12.29
CA ILE A 216 12.67 3.97 -13.74
C ILE A 216 12.57 2.52 -14.21
N TYR A 217 13.15 1.59 -13.45
CA TYR A 217 13.14 0.16 -13.77
C TYR A 217 11.75 -0.46 -13.56
N ILE A 218 11.04 -0.03 -12.50
CA ILE A 218 9.66 -0.46 -12.23
C ILE A 218 8.72 -0.02 -13.36
N ASP A 219 8.83 1.24 -13.82
CA ASP A 219 8.03 1.77 -14.91
C ASP A 219 8.33 1.01 -16.23
N ALA A 220 9.60 0.76 -16.52
CA ALA A 220 10.01 -0.02 -17.69
C ALA A 220 9.53 -1.48 -17.62
N PHE A 221 9.62 -2.11 -16.44
CA PHE A 221 9.08 -3.46 -16.23
C PHE A 221 7.57 -3.50 -16.43
N ALA A 222 6.82 -2.55 -15.90
CA ALA A 222 5.36 -2.47 -16.05
C ALA A 222 4.93 -2.37 -17.53
N VAL A 223 5.67 -1.59 -18.32
CA VAL A 223 5.43 -1.48 -19.78
C VAL A 223 5.78 -2.79 -20.49
N ASN A 224 6.89 -3.43 -20.13
CA ASN A 224 7.32 -4.68 -20.76
C ASN A 224 6.45 -5.87 -20.33
N GLN A 225 5.96 -5.91 -19.09
CA GLN A 225 5.05 -6.96 -18.63
C GLN A 225 3.87 -7.16 -19.57
N LYS A 226 3.31 -6.08 -20.10
CA LYS A 226 2.22 -6.13 -21.08
C LYS A 226 2.59 -6.86 -22.37
N LYS A 227 3.85 -6.76 -22.81
CA LYS A 227 4.35 -7.44 -24.02
C LYS A 227 4.53 -8.95 -23.81
N TYR A 228 4.87 -9.36 -22.60
CA TYR A 228 5.08 -10.78 -22.27
C TYR A 228 3.80 -11.54 -21.95
N LEU A 229 2.69 -10.84 -21.74
CA LEU A 229 1.35 -11.45 -21.64
C LEU A 229 0.75 -11.78 -23.03
N ASN A 230 1.61 -12.15 -24.00
CA ASN A 230 1.19 -12.42 -25.40
C ASN A 230 0.14 -13.54 -25.56
N SER A 231 0.03 -14.46 -24.59
CA SER A 231 -1.02 -15.50 -24.51
C SER A 231 -2.31 -15.02 -23.88
N TYR A 232 -2.37 -13.75 -23.44
CA TYR A 232 -3.51 -13.17 -22.76
C TYR A 232 -4.03 -11.97 -23.57
N ARG A 233 -5.35 -11.91 -23.69
CA ARG A 233 -5.98 -10.73 -24.27
C ARG A 233 -5.97 -9.62 -23.21
N TYR A 234 -5.20 -8.57 -23.49
CA TYR A 234 -5.18 -7.39 -22.65
C TYR A 234 -6.50 -6.61 -22.79
N LEU A 235 -7.13 -6.33 -21.66
CA LEU A 235 -8.37 -5.58 -21.57
C LEU A 235 -8.07 -4.23 -20.93
N GLU A 236 -8.12 -3.16 -21.72
CA GLU A 236 -8.05 -1.80 -21.16
C GLU A 236 -9.23 -1.58 -20.21
N ASN A 237 -8.91 -1.10 -19.04
CA ASN A 237 -9.92 -0.84 -18.03
C ASN A 237 -10.35 0.63 -18.04
N ASN A 238 -11.51 0.87 -18.59
CA ASN A 238 -12.18 2.18 -18.50
C ASN A 238 -12.81 2.39 -17.10
N ILE A 239 -12.13 1.95 -16.02
CA ILE A 239 -12.62 2.10 -14.62
C ILE A 239 -12.90 3.55 -14.28
N SER A 240 -12.09 4.49 -14.75
CA SER A 240 -12.35 5.91 -14.52
C SER A 240 -13.70 6.31 -15.11
N GLU A 241 -13.99 5.88 -16.33
CA GLU A 241 -15.26 6.12 -17.00
C GLU A 241 -16.42 5.39 -16.30
N THR A 242 -16.23 4.10 -15.94
CA THR A 242 -17.25 3.32 -15.24
C THR A 242 -17.53 3.87 -13.84
N ASN A 243 -16.50 4.27 -13.09
CA ASN A 243 -16.67 4.90 -11.79
C ASN A 243 -17.32 6.27 -11.90
N THR A 244 -16.96 7.05 -12.91
CA THR A 244 -17.61 8.33 -13.21
C THR A 244 -19.07 8.11 -13.54
N LYS A 245 -19.42 7.16 -14.42
CA LYS A 245 -20.81 6.81 -14.74
C LYS A 245 -21.60 6.36 -13.50
N ARG A 246 -21.01 5.54 -12.63
CA ARG A 246 -21.63 5.12 -11.36
C ARG A 246 -21.87 6.32 -10.43
N LYS A 247 -20.91 7.20 -10.29
CA LYS A 247 -21.03 8.43 -9.49
C LYS A 247 -22.17 9.30 -10.05
N LEU A 248 -22.18 9.55 -11.35
CA LEU A 248 -23.22 10.34 -12.02
C LEU A 248 -24.62 9.71 -11.88
N ALA A 249 -24.72 8.38 -11.99
CA ALA A 249 -25.97 7.65 -11.76
C ALA A 249 -26.48 7.80 -10.31
N GLN A 250 -25.59 7.74 -9.30
CA GLN A 250 -25.95 7.95 -7.89
C GLN A 250 -26.38 9.39 -7.64
N MET A 251 -25.69 10.37 -8.22
CA MET A 251 -26.06 11.78 -8.13
C MET A 251 -27.46 12.03 -8.75
N TYR A 252 -27.73 11.44 -9.93
CA TYR A 252 -29.07 11.49 -10.51
C TYR A 252 -30.16 10.96 -9.57
N ILE A 253 -29.96 9.79 -8.97
CA ILE A 253 -30.91 9.21 -8.00
C ILE A 253 -31.14 10.13 -6.80
N GLN A 254 -30.08 10.81 -6.34
CA GLN A 254 -30.20 11.76 -5.22
C GLN A 254 -30.96 13.03 -5.63
N LEU A 255 -30.76 13.52 -6.86
CA LEU A 255 -31.51 14.64 -7.41
C LEU A 255 -33.00 14.29 -7.56
N CYS A 256 -33.34 13.08 -7.99
CA CYS A 256 -34.73 12.59 -8.06
C CYS A 256 -35.41 12.53 -6.68
N LYS A 257 -34.65 12.19 -5.62
CA LYS A 257 -35.14 12.07 -4.25
C LYS A 257 -35.32 13.42 -3.54
N ASN A 258 -35.16 14.54 -4.23
CA ASN A 258 -35.25 15.89 -3.66
C ASN A 258 -34.41 16.11 -2.38
N LYS A 259 -33.37 15.31 -2.14
CA LYS A 259 -32.47 15.57 -1.04
C LYS A 259 -31.74 16.89 -1.35
N LYS A 260 -31.68 17.81 -0.39
CA LYS A 260 -30.91 19.06 -0.46
C LYS A 260 -29.43 18.72 -0.59
N THR A 261 -28.99 18.39 -1.79
CA THR A 261 -27.60 18.10 -2.11
C THR A 261 -26.96 19.39 -2.62
N LYS A 262 -25.87 19.79 -2.01
CA LYS A 262 -25.06 20.95 -2.46
C LYS A 262 -24.14 20.49 -3.61
N TYR A 263 -24.73 20.22 -4.77
CA TYR A 263 -23.95 20.00 -5.98
C TYR A 263 -23.64 21.33 -6.64
N SER A 264 -22.40 21.43 -7.19
CA SER A 264 -22.01 22.57 -8.02
C SER A 264 -22.77 22.55 -9.35
N ILE A 265 -22.82 23.71 -10.03
CA ILE A 265 -23.42 23.83 -11.38
C ILE A 265 -22.75 22.84 -12.33
N GLU A 266 -21.44 22.74 -12.34
CA GLU A 266 -20.67 21.81 -13.15
C GLU A 266 -21.03 20.35 -12.90
N GLU A 267 -21.20 19.97 -11.64
CA GLU A 267 -21.61 18.60 -11.28
C GLU A 267 -23.02 18.28 -11.80
N ILE A 268 -23.94 19.23 -11.72
CA ILE A 268 -25.32 19.04 -12.21
C ILE A 268 -25.34 18.94 -13.75
N LEU A 269 -24.56 19.77 -14.46
CA LEU A 269 -24.41 19.69 -15.91
C LEU A 269 -23.80 18.34 -16.35
N ASN A 270 -22.82 17.85 -15.61
CA ASN A 270 -22.23 16.54 -15.89
C ASN A 270 -23.26 15.40 -15.71
N VAL A 271 -24.14 15.48 -14.68
CA VAL A 271 -25.22 14.50 -14.51
C VAL A 271 -26.24 14.61 -15.63
N TYR A 272 -26.61 15.81 -16.00
CA TYR A 272 -27.55 16.07 -17.11
C TYR A 272 -27.06 15.46 -18.43
N ASN A 273 -25.83 15.80 -18.83
CA ASN A 273 -25.21 15.27 -20.05
C ASN A 273 -25.09 13.74 -20.02
N TYR A 274 -24.76 13.16 -18.86
CA TYR A 274 -24.73 11.72 -18.67
C TYR A 274 -26.11 11.09 -18.94
N VAL A 275 -27.18 11.66 -18.36
CA VAL A 275 -28.55 11.15 -18.51
C VAL A 275 -29.01 11.26 -19.98
N LEU A 276 -28.75 12.38 -20.64
CA LEU A 276 -29.08 12.55 -22.06
C LEU A 276 -28.40 11.50 -22.95
N ASN A 277 -27.10 11.29 -22.75
CA ASN A 277 -26.33 10.31 -23.53
C ASN A 277 -26.83 8.88 -23.30
N GLU A 278 -27.12 8.50 -22.06
CA GLU A 278 -27.67 7.18 -21.73
C GLU A 278 -29.09 7.02 -22.33
N ASN A 279 -29.93 8.04 -22.26
CA ASN A 279 -31.27 8.02 -22.85
C ASN A 279 -31.22 7.83 -24.37
N LYS A 280 -30.39 8.60 -25.08
CA LYS A 280 -30.19 8.44 -26.52
C LYS A 280 -29.76 7.02 -26.91
N LYS A 281 -28.83 6.44 -26.12
CA LYS A 281 -28.38 5.07 -26.31
C LYS A 281 -29.50 4.05 -26.13
N TYR A 282 -30.27 4.15 -25.04
CA TYR A 282 -31.35 3.19 -24.75
C TYR A 282 -32.54 3.38 -25.70
N GLN A 283 -32.81 4.60 -26.17
CA GLN A 283 -33.83 4.85 -27.17
C GLN A 283 -33.47 4.18 -28.49
N LYS A 284 -32.23 4.34 -28.95
CA LYS A 284 -31.75 3.67 -30.18
C LYS A 284 -31.84 2.14 -30.04
N LEU A 285 -31.41 1.57 -28.91
CA LEU A 285 -31.53 0.14 -28.64
C LEU A 285 -32.96 -0.35 -28.61
N PHE A 286 -33.90 0.46 -28.11
CA PHE A 286 -35.32 0.15 -28.13
C PHE A 286 -35.88 0.18 -29.57
N GLU A 287 -35.52 1.19 -30.36
CA GLU A 287 -35.90 1.31 -31.78
C GLU A 287 -35.38 0.13 -32.62
N ASP A 288 -34.12 -0.30 -32.36
CA ASP A 288 -33.49 -1.41 -33.09
C ASP A 288 -34.03 -2.78 -32.69
N THR A 289 -34.47 -2.99 -31.46
CA THR A 289 -34.81 -4.32 -30.90
C THR A 289 -36.25 -4.48 -30.50
N ASN A 290 -37.00 -3.39 -30.35
CA ASN A 290 -38.36 -3.29 -29.83
C ASN A 290 -38.52 -3.99 -28.44
N ASP A 291 -37.43 -4.05 -27.63
CA ASP A 291 -37.39 -4.71 -26.31
C ASP A 291 -37.66 -3.68 -25.20
N GLU A 292 -38.82 -3.82 -24.54
CA GLU A 292 -39.29 -2.93 -23.49
C GLU A 292 -38.30 -2.75 -22.32
N LYS A 293 -37.36 -3.69 -22.14
CA LYS A 293 -36.31 -3.54 -21.13
C LYS A 293 -35.44 -2.29 -21.34
N TYR A 294 -35.26 -1.85 -22.59
CA TYR A 294 -34.51 -0.65 -22.91
C TYR A 294 -35.32 0.62 -22.68
N LYS A 295 -36.63 0.60 -22.99
CA LYS A 295 -37.56 1.69 -22.68
C LYS A 295 -37.59 1.98 -21.18
N ASN A 296 -37.60 0.94 -20.35
CA ASN A 296 -37.61 1.05 -18.89
C ASN A 296 -36.29 1.60 -18.31
N LYS A 297 -35.22 1.71 -19.09
CA LYS A 297 -33.94 2.30 -18.68
C LYS A 297 -33.82 3.78 -19.03
N ILE A 298 -34.74 4.33 -19.81
CA ILE A 298 -34.77 5.76 -20.12
C ILE A 298 -35.15 6.52 -18.85
N ARG A 299 -34.34 7.49 -18.48
CA ARG A 299 -34.48 8.27 -17.27
C ARG A 299 -35.24 9.55 -17.53
N ASP A 300 -36.01 9.97 -16.52
CA ASP A 300 -36.74 11.23 -16.55
C ASP A 300 -35.79 12.43 -16.53
N THR A 301 -35.91 13.33 -17.49
CA THR A 301 -35.11 14.57 -17.58
C THR A 301 -35.81 15.77 -16.98
N SER A 302 -37.10 15.69 -16.66
CA SER A 302 -37.89 16.81 -16.09
C SER A 302 -37.37 17.28 -14.73
N ILE A 303 -36.61 16.44 -14.05
CA ILE A 303 -35.94 16.79 -12.78
C ILE A 303 -34.95 17.94 -12.93
N PHE A 304 -34.46 18.19 -14.15
CA PHE A 304 -33.51 19.25 -14.45
C PHE A 304 -34.17 20.60 -14.76
N ASP A 305 -35.48 20.64 -15.00
CA ASP A 305 -36.23 21.87 -15.30
C ASP A 305 -36.20 22.89 -14.15
N LYS A 306 -35.88 22.42 -12.94
CA LYS A 306 -35.72 23.27 -11.75
C LYS A 306 -34.40 24.05 -11.71
N PHE A 307 -33.50 23.81 -12.66
CA PHE A 307 -32.20 24.47 -12.74
C PHE A 307 -32.16 25.45 -13.90
N ASP A 308 -32.24 26.74 -13.59
CA ASP A 308 -32.36 27.83 -14.59
C ASP A 308 -31.18 27.91 -15.57
N PHE A 309 -30.03 27.33 -15.22
CA PHE A 309 -28.83 27.32 -16.06
C PHE A 309 -28.82 26.22 -17.13
N ILE A 310 -29.78 25.28 -17.08
CA ILE A 310 -29.97 24.28 -18.15
C ILE A 310 -31.00 24.84 -19.12
N THR A 311 -30.53 25.41 -20.21
CA THR A 311 -31.41 25.99 -21.23
C THR A 311 -32.06 24.92 -22.07
N ARG A 312 -33.30 25.18 -22.55
CA ARG A 312 -34.03 24.23 -23.43
C ARG A 312 -33.33 23.97 -24.78
N SER A 313 -32.37 24.83 -25.19
CA SER A 313 -31.57 24.64 -26.39
C SER A 313 -30.61 23.43 -26.29
N ASP A 314 -30.31 22.94 -25.07
CA ASP A 314 -29.44 21.78 -24.86
C ASP A 314 -30.22 20.45 -24.91
N LEU A 315 -31.55 20.51 -25.17
CA LEU A 315 -32.45 19.35 -25.17
C LEU A 315 -32.68 18.75 -26.58
N TYR A 316 -32.04 19.32 -27.65
CA TYR A 316 -32.20 18.84 -29.01
C TYR A 316 -30.88 18.39 -29.64
#